data_e5ffeec182db468db2e27a33ca77a55b
#
_entry.id   e5ffeec182db468db2e27a33ca77a55b
#
_cell.length_a   1.000
_cell.length_b   1.000
_cell.length_c   1.000
_cell.angle_alpha   90.00
_cell.angle_beta   90.00
_cell.angle_gamma   90.00
#
_symmetry.space_group_name_H-M   'P 1'
#
loop_
_entity.id
_entity.type
_entity.pdbx_description
1 polymer ?
#
loop_
_entity_poly.entity_id
_entity_poly.type
_entity_poly.pdbx_seq_one_letter_code
_entity_poly.pdbx_strand_id
1 'polypeptide(L)'
;MQDQQKDPGLYDFRPYRGRPPIAWPDAKKVAVWVSPNLEFYELDPPANPHRKSWARPHPDVVGYGHRDYGNRVAHWRMADMMTKHGFPGSVSLSVALCQHIPEIVADADARGWEFFSHGIYNTRYSYGMDEAQERAMIEDAIATVREATGQTIKGWLAPALTHTPRTLDLIAEYGLSYTCDLYHDDQPAPVHVKTGTLISMPYSLEVNDHYGFFVYNMSPRDYADTLIRQYDRLADEGGTVMCIPLHAYLIGQPHRIGPFEDVLRHIAADGRAWITRSGDIAEHFIGQNYPQAVTRDAARYATGEPRR
;
A
#
# COMPACT_ATOMS: atom_id res chain seq x y z
N MET A 1 -39.83 -0.45 -6.35
CA MET A 1 -38.34 -0.45 -6.53
C MET A 1 -37.77 -0.07 -5.18
N GLN A 2 -37.73 -1.07 -4.31
CA GLN A 2 -37.25 -0.92 -2.96
C GLN A 2 -35.79 -1.40 -2.93
N ASP A 3 -34.92 -0.62 -2.30
CA ASP A 3 -33.54 -0.94 -1.97
C ASP A 3 -32.64 -1.44 -3.13
N GLN A 4 -32.49 -0.64 -4.15
CA GLN A 4 -31.22 -0.64 -4.84
C GLN A 4 -30.18 -0.19 -3.82
N GLN A 5 -29.25 -1.05 -3.51
CA GLN A 5 -28.09 -0.72 -2.70
C GLN A 5 -27.40 0.44 -3.38
N LYS A 6 -27.52 1.60 -2.76
CA LYS A 6 -26.92 2.81 -3.29
C LYS A 6 -25.40 2.66 -3.21
N ASP A 7 -24.70 3.45 -4.01
CA ASP A 7 -23.28 3.70 -3.88
C ASP A 7 -22.91 3.76 -2.38
N PRO A 8 -21.93 2.98 -1.89
CA PRO A 8 -21.51 2.99 -0.49
C PRO A 8 -21.07 4.36 0.02
N GLY A 9 -20.80 5.31 -0.90
CA GLY A 9 -20.44 6.67 -0.54
C GLY A 9 -19.08 6.81 0.10
N LEU A 10 -18.16 5.91 -0.18
CA LEU A 10 -16.79 5.95 0.37
C LEU A 10 -15.96 7.07 -0.25
N TYR A 11 -16.20 7.38 -1.50
CA TYR A 11 -15.52 8.42 -2.29
C TYR A 11 -16.40 8.83 -3.46
N ASP A 12 -16.11 9.96 -4.09
CA ASP A 12 -16.86 10.42 -5.26
C ASP A 12 -16.34 9.77 -6.54
N PHE A 13 -17.27 9.44 -7.44
CA PHE A 13 -16.89 9.02 -8.78
C PHE A 13 -16.29 10.19 -9.56
N ARG A 14 -15.05 10.04 -9.95
CA ARG A 14 -14.29 11.03 -10.73
C ARG A 14 -13.90 10.40 -12.07
N PRO A 15 -14.60 10.73 -13.16
CA PRO A 15 -14.24 10.18 -14.46
C PRO A 15 -12.82 10.58 -14.84
N TYR A 16 -12.08 9.68 -15.44
CA TYR A 16 -10.72 9.92 -15.91
C TYR A 16 -10.65 11.11 -16.88
N ARG A 17 -11.61 11.19 -17.83
CA ARG A 17 -11.67 12.29 -18.79
C ARG A 17 -12.05 13.62 -18.13
N GLY A 18 -11.26 14.65 -18.44
CA GLY A 18 -11.49 16.00 -17.91
C GLY A 18 -10.92 16.22 -16.51
N ARG A 19 -10.27 15.24 -15.92
CA ARG A 19 -9.50 15.41 -14.70
C ARG A 19 -8.24 16.22 -14.97
N PRO A 20 -7.92 17.25 -14.15
CA PRO A 20 -6.63 17.91 -14.27
C PRO A 20 -5.52 16.95 -13.80
N PRO A 21 -4.38 16.92 -14.50
CA PRO A 21 -3.21 16.20 -14.00
C PRO A 21 -2.72 16.82 -12.68
N ILE A 22 -2.25 15.98 -11.76
CA ILE A 22 -1.58 16.47 -10.56
C ILE A 22 -0.20 17.00 -10.97
N ALA A 23 0.14 18.20 -10.51
CA ALA A 23 1.45 18.79 -10.72
C ALA A 23 2.41 18.24 -9.65
N TRP A 24 3.24 17.27 -10.02
CA TRP A 24 4.27 16.74 -9.13
C TRP A 24 5.48 17.70 -9.02
N PRO A 25 6.29 17.61 -7.95
CA PRO A 25 7.54 18.39 -7.82
C PRO A 25 8.42 18.30 -9.06
N ASP A 26 9.17 19.36 -9.36
CA ASP A 26 10.09 19.46 -10.49
C ASP A 26 9.46 19.12 -11.85
N ALA A 27 8.18 19.39 -12.02
CA ALA A 27 7.40 19.10 -13.24
C ALA A 27 7.43 17.61 -13.66
N LYS A 28 7.65 16.71 -12.71
CA LYS A 28 7.59 15.26 -12.94
C LYS A 28 6.21 14.84 -13.41
N LYS A 29 6.16 13.73 -14.14
CA LYS A 29 4.93 13.23 -14.76
C LYS A 29 4.22 12.17 -13.91
N VAL A 30 4.99 11.32 -13.24
CA VAL A 30 4.48 10.23 -12.41
C VAL A 30 5.22 10.19 -11.09
N ALA A 31 4.48 10.09 -9.98
CA ALA A 31 5.08 9.79 -8.69
C ALA A 31 5.21 8.26 -8.56
N VAL A 32 6.44 7.79 -8.29
CA VAL A 32 6.73 6.35 -8.17
C VAL A 32 7.17 6.05 -6.75
N TRP A 33 6.51 5.09 -6.13
CA TRP A 33 6.87 4.61 -4.81
C TRP A 33 6.90 3.08 -4.77
N VAL A 34 7.78 2.53 -3.95
CA VAL A 34 7.92 1.08 -3.77
C VAL A 34 7.42 0.72 -2.39
N SER A 35 6.57 -0.30 -2.33
CA SER A 35 6.01 -0.81 -1.08
C SER A 35 6.56 -2.20 -0.78
N PRO A 36 7.66 -2.32 -0.02
CA PRO A 36 8.04 -3.59 0.57
C PRO A 36 6.99 -4.01 1.60
N ASN A 37 6.35 -5.16 1.37
CA ASN A 37 5.48 -5.79 2.36
C ASN A 37 6.37 -6.68 3.25
N LEU A 38 6.66 -6.19 4.45
CA LEU A 38 7.38 -6.94 5.47
C LEU A 38 6.34 -7.59 6.39
N GLU A 39 6.20 -8.90 6.21
CA GLU A 39 5.11 -9.65 6.79
C GLU A 39 5.60 -10.71 7.78
N PHE A 40 4.83 -10.90 8.85
CA PHE A 40 5.00 -12.01 9.75
C PHE A 40 3.79 -12.93 9.70
N TYR A 41 4.05 -14.20 9.38
CA TYR A 41 3.06 -15.28 9.36
C TYR A 41 3.27 -16.17 10.56
N GLU A 42 2.23 -16.41 11.33
CA GLU A 42 2.28 -17.34 12.45
C GLU A 42 2.34 -18.78 11.92
N LEU A 43 3.15 -19.63 12.55
CA LEU A 43 3.24 -21.06 12.23
C LEU A 43 1.93 -21.79 12.54
N ASP A 44 1.27 -21.41 13.64
CA ASP A 44 0.00 -21.94 14.10
C ASP A 44 -0.93 -20.76 14.48
N PRO A 45 -1.48 -20.06 13.48
CA PRO A 45 -2.32 -18.91 13.75
C PRO A 45 -3.66 -19.31 14.37
N PRO A 46 -4.29 -18.42 15.14
CA PRO A 46 -5.60 -18.68 15.71
C PRO A 46 -6.64 -18.96 14.61
N ALA A 47 -7.62 -19.78 14.93
CA ALA A 47 -8.71 -20.09 14.01
C ALA A 47 -9.43 -18.82 13.55
N ASN A 48 -9.59 -18.68 12.25
CA ASN A 48 -10.33 -17.58 11.64
C ASN A 48 -11.28 -18.11 10.57
N PRO A 49 -12.61 -18.03 10.75
CA PRO A 49 -13.59 -18.56 9.81
C PRO A 49 -13.59 -17.85 8.45
N HIS A 50 -13.01 -16.66 8.37
CA HIS A 50 -12.92 -15.87 7.14
C HIS A 50 -11.64 -16.11 6.34
N ARG A 51 -10.66 -16.83 6.90
CA ARG A 51 -9.40 -17.15 6.25
C ARG A 51 -9.54 -18.32 5.29
N LYS A 52 -9.98 -18.05 4.05
CA LYS A 52 -10.29 -19.08 3.05
C LYS A 52 -9.11 -19.43 2.14
N SER A 53 -8.33 -18.46 1.74
CA SER A 53 -7.41 -18.58 0.60
C SER A 53 -6.13 -19.38 0.88
N TRP A 54 -5.75 -19.56 2.11
CA TRP A 54 -4.50 -20.22 2.49
C TRP A 54 -4.71 -21.32 3.53
N ALA A 55 -5.90 -21.93 3.51
CA ALA A 55 -6.25 -23.01 4.43
C ALA A 55 -5.35 -24.24 4.21
N ARG A 56 -4.18 -24.22 4.79
CA ARG A 56 -3.31 -25.38 4.93
C ARG A 56 -3.49 -26.00 6.29
N PRO A 57 -3.21 -27.31 6.43
CA PRO A 57 -3.17 -27.92 7.74
C PRO A 57 -2.21 -27.19 8.68
N HIS A 58 -2.59 -27.08 9.93
CA HIS A 58 -1.72 -26.52 10.97
C HIS A 58 -0.86 -27.63 11.61
N PRO A 59 0.41 -27.34 11.95
CA PRO A 59 1.14 -26.09 11.69
C PRO A 59 1.42 -25.85 10.20
N ASP A 60 1.29 -24.61 9.72
CA ASP A 60 1.57 -24.26 8.31
C ASP A 60 3.07 -24.01 8.07
N VAL A 61 3.83 -25.07 8.00
CA VAL A 61 5.29 -25.03 7.82
C VAL A 61 5.67 -24.34 6.51
N VAL A 62 4.91 -24.54 5.44
CA VAL A 62 5.22 -23.95 4.12
C VAL A 62 4.92 -22.44 4.12
N GLY A 63 3.76 -22.05 4.63
CA GLY A 63 3.40 -20.63 4.72
C GLY A 63 4.37 -19.85 5.58
N TYR A 64 4.69 -20.36 6.76
CA TYR A 64 5.67 -19.79 7.67
C TYR A 64 7.08 -19.74 7.06
N GLY A 65 7.63 -20.89 6.66
CA GLY A 65 9.02 -20.97 6.21
C GLY A 65 9.31 -20.18 4.94
N HIS A 66 8.35 -20.11 4.01
CA HIS A 66 8.53 -19.33 2.79
C HIS A 66 8.59 -17.81 3.08
N ARG A 67 7.76 -17.30 4.01
CA ARG A 67 7.83 -15.89 4.43
C ARG A 67 9.08 -15.62 5.26
N ASP A 68 9.45 -16.56 6.13
CA ASP A 68 10.66 -16.46 6.95
C ASP A 68 11.95 -16.39 6.08
N TYR A 69 11.98 -17.08 4.93
CA TYR A 69 13.04 -16.86 3.93
C TYR A 69 13.09 -15.39 3.48
N GLY A 70 11.93 -14.76 3.30
CA GLY A 70 11.84 -13.33 3.02
C GLY A 70 12.54 -12.49 4.06
N ASN A 71 12.23 -12.74 5.31
CA ASN A 71 12.76 -12.00 6.46
C ASN A 71 14.26 -12.29 6.70
N ARG A 72 14.71 -13.52 6.48
CA ARG A 72 16.10 -13.92 6.76
C ARG A 72 17.11 -13.57 5.67
N VAL A 73 16.70 -13.67 4.40
CA VAL A 73 17.65 -13.62 3.27
C VAL A 73 17.21 -12.58 2.24
N ALA A 74 15.97 -12.64 1.82
CA ALA A 74 15.52 -11.93 0.63
C ALA A 74 15.28 -10.43 0.87
N HIS A 75 14.96 -10.02 2.09
CA HIS A 75 14.86 -8.62 2.48
C HIS A 75 16.15 -7.86 2.14
N TRP A 76 17.29 -8.36 2.57
CA TRP A 76 18.60 -7.74 2.36
C TRP A 76 18.90 -7.54 0.89
N ARG A 77 18.65 -8.56 0.06
CA ARG A 77 18.87 -8.50 -1.38
C ARG A 77 17.95 -7.49 -2.06
N MET A 78 16.68 -7.45 -1.68
CA MET A 78 15.70 -6.49 -2.18
C MET A 78 16.08 -5.06 -1.75
N ALA A 79 16.37 -4.86 -0.47
CA ALA A 79 16.69 -3.56 0.09
C ALA A 79 17.98 -2.96 -0.49
N ASP A 80 19.02 -3.77 -0.65
CA ASP A 80 20.27 -3.34 -1.29
C ASP A 80 20.05 -2.95 -2.75
N MET A 81 19.21 -3.70 -3.48
CA MET A 81 18.87 -3.39 -4.86
C MET A 81 18.10 -2.06 -4.96
N MET A 82 17.11 -1.84 -4.11
CA MET A 82 16.37 -0.58 -4.07
C MET A 82 17.29 0.60 -3.74
N THR A 83 18.13 0.46 -2.72
CA THR A 83 19.10 1.49 -2.31
C THR A 83 20.09 1.81 -3.43
N LYS A 84 20.61 0.79 -4.11
CA LYS A 84 21.54 0.94 -5.23
C LYS A 84 21.00 1.84 -6.34
N HIS A 85 19.70 1.79 -6.60
CA HIS A 85 19.05 2.57 -7.65
C HIS A 85 18.28 3.79 -7.14
N GLY A 86 18.44 4.16 -5.85
CA GLY A 86 17.86 5.38 -5.27
C GLY A 86 16.36 5.30 -5.00
N PHE A 87 15.80 4.10 -4.79
CA PHE A 87 14.40 3.92 -4.43
C PHE A 87 14.24 3.79 -2.92
N PRO A 88 13.65 4.79 -2.24
CA PRO A 88 13.25 4.64 -0.85
C PRO A 88 12.08 3.67 -0.73
N GLY A 89 11.97 2.98 0.40
CA GLY A 89 10.83 2.14 0.71
C GLY A 89 9.75 2.87 1.50
N SER A 90 8.49 2.60 1.19
CA SER A 90 7.37 2.82 2.09
C SER A 90 6.88 1.44 2.51
N VAL A 91 7.28 1.04 3.71
CA VAL A 91 7.13 -0.33 4.20
C VAL A 91 5.73 -0.58 4.73
N SER A 92 5.01 -1.50 4.09
CA SER A 92 3.80 -2.10 4.64
C SER A 92 4.23 -3.12 5.69
N LEU A 93 4.07 -2.78 6.98
CA LEU A 93 4.67 -3.52 8.09
C LEU A 93 3.62 -4.29 8.90
N SER A 94 3.74 -5.62 8.96
CA SER A 94 3.18 -6.38 10.07
C SER A 94 3.96 -6.04 11.33
N VAL A 95 3.36 -5.26 12.24
CA VAL A 95 4.12 -4.63 13.35
C VAL A 95 4.70 -5.64 14.34
N ALA A 96 4.21 -6.88 14.34
CA ALA A 96 4.84 -7.98 15.09
C ALA A 96 6.32 -8.20 14.75
N LEU A 97 6.77 -7.79 13.56
CA LEU A 97 8.19 -7.85 13.18
C LEU A 97 9.08 -6.98 14.07
N CYS A 98 8.55 -5.88 14.63
CA CYS A 98 9.30 -5.07 15.60
C CYS A 98 9.76 -5.86 16.82
N GLN A 99 9.00 -6.91 17.19
CA GLN A 99 9.32 -7.77 18.32
C GLN A 99 10.02 -9.06 17.90
N HIS A 100 9.59 -9.68 16.79
CA HIS A 100 10.08 -10.97 16.37
C HIS A 100 11.40 -10.92 15.60
N ILE A 101 11.59 -9.89 14.75
CA ILE A 101 12.78 -9.73 13.90
C ILE A 101 13.10 -8.23 13.79
N PRO A 102 13.50 -7.58 14.91
CA PRO A 102 13.75 -6.14 14.92
C PRO A 102 14.87 -5.71 13.97
N GLU A 103 15.77 -6.61 13.59
CA GLU A 103 16.89 -6.31 12.72
C GLU A 103 16.47 -5.83 11.33
N ILE A 104 15.39 -6.37 10.75
CA ILE A 104 14.92 -5.92 9.42
C ILE A 104 14.19 -4.59 9.51
N VAL A 105 13.54 -4.32 10.63
CA VAL A 105 12.90 -3.00 10.89
C VAL A 105 13.98 -1.94 11.05
N ALA A 106 15.02 -2.25 11.84
CA ALA A 106 16.17 -1.36 12.04
C ALA A 106 16.95 -1.10 10.74
N ASP A 107 17.11 -2.11 9.87
CA ASP A 107 17.74 -1.93 8.55
C ASP A 107 16.93 -1.00 7.66
N ALA A 108 15.61 -1.20 7.59
CA ALA A 108 14.73 -0.33 6.80
C ALA A 108 14.75 1.12 7.32
N ASP A 109 14.70 1.31 8.64
CA ASP A 109 14.79 2.62 9.28
C ASP A 109 16.14 3.32 9.01
N ALA A 110 17.24 2.59 9.13
CA ALA A 110 18.58 3.10 8.84
C ALA A 110 18.77 3.52 7.37
N ARG A 111 17.99 2.96 6.44
CA ARG A 111 17.93 3.39 5.02
C ARG A 111 17.05 4.62 4.80
N GLY A 112 16.43 5.17 5.83
CA GLY A 112 15.50 6.29 5.73
C GLY A 112 14.14 5.91 5.11
N TRP A 113 13.76 4.65 5.19
CA TRP A 113 12.46 4.19 4.73
C TRP A 113 11.38 4.60 5.72
N GLU A 114 10.17 4.83 5.25
CA GLU A 114 9.01 5.08 6.10
C GLU A 114 8.23 3.79 6.34
N PHE A 115 7.40 3.81 7.38
CA PHE A 115 6.53 2.69 7.71
C PHE A 115 5.06 3.11 7.69
N PHE A 116 4.21 2.22 7.19
CA PHE A 116 2.77 2.27 7.38
C PHE A 116 2.26 0.90 7.84
N SER A 117 1.08 0.88 8.48
CA SER A 117 0.60 -0.33 9.12
C SER A 117 0.08 -1.36 8.12
N HIS A 118 0.43 -2.63 8.35
CA HIS A 118 -0.22 -3.81 7.76
C HIS A 118 -0.83 -4.70 8.87
N GLY A 119 -1.40 -4.06 9.90
CA GLY A 119 -1.89 -4.75 11.09
C GLY A 119 -0.78 -5.37 11.94
N ILE A 120 -1.17 -6.25 12.87
CA ILE A 120 -0.21 -6.87 13.81
C ILE A 120 0.48 -8.07 13.14
N TYR A 121 -0.30 -9.03 12.69
CA TYR A 121 0.14 -10.22 11.96
C TYR A 121 -0.64 -10.34 10.66
N ASN A 122 -0.01 -10.75 9.58
CA ASN A 122 -0.74 -10.92 8.31
C ASN A 122 -1.72 -12.11 8.32
N THR A 123 -1.67 -12.93 9.35
CA THR A 123 -2.59 -14.03 9.61
C THR A 123 -3.84 -13.63 10.40
N ARG A 124 -3.91 -12.40 10.93
CA ARG A 124 -5.01 -11.90 11.75
C ARG A 124 -5.79 -10.83 11.00
N TYR A 125 -6.94 -11.23 10.47
CA TYR A 125 -7.79 -10.38 9.64
C TYR A 125 -8.70 -9.48 10.47
N SER A 126 -9.02 -8.30 9.93
CA SER A 126 -9.97 -7.36 10.57
C SER A 126 -11.43 -7.84 10.53
N TYR A 127 -11.76 -8.82 9.68
CA TYR A 127 -13.11 -9.36 9.61
C TYR A 127 -13.61 -9.87 10.96
N GLY A 128 -14.82 -9.44 11.33
CA GLY A 128 -15.49 -9.87 12.55
C GLY A 128 -15.01 -9.16 13.83
N MET A 129 -14.03 -8.28 13.75
CA MET A 129 -13.65 -7.43 14.89
C MET A 129 -14.79 -6.51 15.27
N ASP A 130 -15.03 -6.37 16.57
CA ASP A 130 -15.82 -5.26 17.10
C ASP A 130 -15.00 -3.97 17.09
N GLU A 131 -15.62 -2.85 17.43
CA GLU A 131 -14.94 -1.55 17.40
C GLU A 131 -13.78 -1.46 18.40
N ALA A 132 -13.94 -2.02 19.59
CA ALA A 132 -12.90 -1.99 20.63
C ALA A 132 -11.66 -2.79 20.21
N GLN A 133 -11.86 -3.95 19.57
CA GLN A 133 -10.77 -4.78 19.03
C GLN A 133 -10.04 -4.07 17.89
N GLU A 134 -10.77 -3.41 17.00
CA GLU A 134 -10.18 -2.70 15.87
C GLU A 134 -9.40 -1.46 16.32
N ARG A 135 -9.94 -0.68 17.29
CA ARG A 135 -9.23 0.44 17.93
C ARG A 135 -7.95 -0.03 18.60
N ALA A 136 -8.01 -1.09 19.38
CA ALA A 136 -6.84 -1.66 20.04
C ALA A 136 -5.76 -2.09 19.02
N MET A 137 -6.14 -2.67 17.90
CA MET A 137 -5.21 -3.04 16.83
C MET A 137 -4.54 -1.79 16.19
N ILE A 138 -5.30 -0.73 15.95
CA ILE A 138 -4.76 0.51 15.38
C ILE A 138 -3.81 1.20 16.37
N GLU A 139 -4.21 1.31 17.63
CA GLU A 139 -3.40 1.88 18.71
C GLU A 139 -2.09 1.13 18.90
N ASP A 140 -2.16 -0.21 18.95
CA ASP A 140 -0.99 -1.07 19.09
C ASP A 140 -0.03 -0.90 17.89
N ALA A 141 -0.55 -0.84 16.68
CA ALA A 141 0.26 -0.62 15.49
C ALA A 141 0.99 0.74 15.53
N ILE A 142 0.30 1.82 15.91
CA ILE A 142 0.89 3.15 16.04
C ILE A 142 1.97 3.18 17.11
N ALA A 143 1.65 2.64 18.29
CA ALA A 143 2.56 2.63 19.44
C ALA A 143 3.82 1.80 19.19
N THR A 144 3.66 0.59 18.63
CA THR A 144 4.75 -0.33 18.35
C THR A 144 5.75 0.24 17.34
N VAL A 145 5.28 0.83 16.23
CA VAL A 145 6.18 1.43 15.25
C VAL A 145 6.90 2.64 15.86
N ARG A 146 6.18 3.47 16.62
CA ARG A 146 6.78 4.63 17.28
C ARG A 146 7.87 4.23 18.28
N GLU A 147 7.63 3.18 19.06
CA GLU A 147 8.61 2.66 20.03
C GLU A 147 9.85 2.09 19.31
N ALA A 148 9.65 1.34 18.22
CA ALA A 148 10.73 0.67 17.51
C ALA A 148 11.60 1.61 16.66
N THR A 149 11.02 2.68 16.09
CA THR A 149 11.68 3.50 15.06
C THR A 149 11.65 5.01 15.34
N GLY A 150 10.85 5.46 16.30
CA GLY A 150 10.57 6.89 16.51
C GLY A 150 9.64 7.51 15.47
N GLN A 151 9.25 6.78 14.41
CA GLN A 151 8.41 7.28 13.34
C GLN A 151 6.92 7.25 13.73
N THR A 152 6.15 8.16 13.13
CA THR A 152 4.69 8.14 13.20
C THR A 152 4.15 7.60 11.88
N ILE A 153 3.38 6.51 11.93
CA ILE A 153 2.74 5.97 10.73
C ILE A 153 1.67 6.94 10.21
N LYS A 154 1.63 7.11 8.88
CA LYS A 154 0.66 8.00 8.20
C LYS A 154 -0.34 7.23 7.36
N GLY A 155 -0.09 5.96 7.10
CA GLY A 155 -0.86 5.14 6.19
C GLY A 155 -1.31 3.81 6.75
N TRP A 156 -2.25 3.21 6.04
CA TRP A 156 -2.87 1.93 6.38
C TRP A 156 -3.02 1.06 5.15
N LEU A 157 -2.61 -0.19 5.26
CA LEU A 157 -3.01 -1.30 4.41
C LEU A 157 -3.53 -2.40 5.34
N ALA A 158 -4.78 -2.77 5.21
CA ALA A 158 -5.37 -3.75 6.10
C ALA A 158 -4.74 -5.14 5.91
N PRO A 159 -4.51 -5.92 6.99
CA PRO A 159 -3.98 -7.27 6.86
C PRO A 159 -4.88 -8.11 5.96
N ALA A 160 -4.26 -8.79 4.98
CA ALA A 160 -4.97 -9.53 3.95
C ALA A 160 -6.10 -8.74 3.25
N LEU A 161 -5.97 -7.41 3.17
CA LEU A 161 -6.93 -6.49 2.54
C LEU A 161 -8.35 -6.58 3.12
N THR A 162 -8.43 -6.74 4.44
CA THR A 162 -9.70 -6.94 5.14
C THR A 162 -10.14 -5.70 5.92
N HIS A 163 -11.39 -5.31 5.76
CA HIS A 163 -12.00 -4.17 6.43
C HIS A 163 -13.19 -4.58 7.30
N THR A 164 -13.49 -3.74 8.30
CA THR A 164 -14.83 -3.62 8.85
C THR A 164 -15.52 -2.37 8.24
N PRO A 165 -16.82 -2.18 8.41
CA PRO A 165 -17.49 -0.95 7.95
C PRO A 165 -16.97 0.34 8.63
N ARG A 166 -16.16 0.22 9.68
CA ARG A 166 -15.64 1.35 10.48
C ARG A 166 -14.18 1.68 10.17
N THR A 167 -13.44 0.80 9.53
CA THR A 167 -11.98 0.91 9.37
C THR A 167 -11.54 2.29 8.89
N LEU A 168 -12.17 2.82 7.83
CA LEU A 168 -11.78 4.11 7.25
C LEU A 168 -12.02 5.28 8.20
N ASP A 169 -13.14 5.28 8.92
CA ASP A 169 -13.45 6.28 9.94
C ASP A 169 -12.43 6.23 11.08
N LEU A 170 -12.12 5.03 11.57
CA LEU A 170 -11.21 4.84 12.69
C LEU A 170 -9.78 5.28 12.36
N ILE A 171 -9.23 4.85 11.23
CA ILE A 171 -7.86 5.24 10.87
C ILE A 171 -7.75 6.76 10.69
N ALA A 172 -8.77 7.42 10.14
CA ALA A 172 -8.82 8.87 10.04
C ALA A 172 -8.91 9.55 11.41
N GLU A 173 -9.71 9.01 12.34
CA GLU A 173 -9.82 9.49 13.72
C GLU A 173 -8.48 9.42 14.47
N TYR A 174 -7.68 8.39 14.22
CA TYR A 174 -6.31 8.26 14.75
C TYR A 174 -5.26 9.09 14.00
N GLY A 175 -5.68 9.90 13.04
CA GLY A 175 -4.82 10.84 12.32
C GLY A 175 -3.99 10.24 11.20
N LEU A 176 -4.30 9.03 10.73
CA LEU A 176 -3.70 8.51 9.51
C LEU A 176 -4.26 9.29 8.31
N SER A 177 -3.40 9.60 7.36
CA SER A 177 -3.73 10.47 6.22
C SER A 177 -4.08 9.72 4.95
N TYR A 178 -3.69 8.43 4.83
CA TYR A 178 -4.02 7.64 3.64
C TYR A 178 -4.29 6.17 3.94
N THR A 179 -5.11 5.57 3.07
CA THR A 179 -5.32 4.12 2.98
C THR A 179 -4.89 3.61 1.61
N CYS A 180 -4.33 2.40 1.57
CA CYS A 180 -3.95 1.69 0.35
C CYS A 180 -4.96 0.61 -0.08
N ASP A 181 -6.13 0.52 0.55
CA ASP A 181 -7.04 -0.62 0.43
C ASP A 181 -8.08 -0.54 -0.70
N LEU A 182 -8.15 0.57 -1.44
CA LEU A 182 -9.30 0.81 -2.34
C LEU A 182 -9.02 0.51 -3.82
N TYR A 183 -7.79 0.49 -4.29
CA TYR A 183 -7.34 0.04 -5.63
C TYR A 183 -8.12 0.60 -6.83
N HIS A 184 -8.65 1.82 -6.74
CA HIS A 184 -9.69 2.28 -7.67
C HIS A 184 -9.26 3.40 -8.61
N ASP A 185 -8.02 3.89 -8.50
CA ASP A 185 -7.57 5.05 -9.27
C ASP A 185 -6.04 5.09 -9.43
N ASP A 186 -5.57 5.79 -10.47
CA ASP A 186 -4.15 6.10 -10.70
C ASP A 186 -3.75 7.46 -10.08
N GLN A 187 -4.68 8.18 -9.44
CA GLN A 187 -4.44 9.40 -8.68
C GLN A 187 -4.95 9.24 -7.25
N PRO A 188 -4.32 9.88 -6.26
CA PRO A 188 -4.90 9.96 -4.93
C PRO A 188 -6.30 10.60 -4.98
N ALA A 189 -7.20 10.10 -4.16
CA ALA A 189 -8.57 10.58 -4.10
C ALA A 189 -9.04 10.79 -2.66
N PRO A 190 -9.83 11.84 -2.36
CA PRO A 190 -10.45 11.99 -1.05
C PRO A 190 -11.34 10.80 -0.71
N VAL A 191 -11.29 10.35 0.53
CA VAL A 191 -12.19 9.36 1.11
C VAL A 191 -13.12 10.05 2.09
N HIS A 192 -14.40 9.72 2.03
CA HIS A 192 -15.40 10.27 2.95
C HIS A 192 -15.26 9.60 4.31
N VAL A 193 -14.91 10.39 5.31
CA VAL A 193 -14.77 9.97 6.70
C VAL A 193 -15.52 10.93 7.62
N LYS A 194 -15.93 10.47 8.80
CA LYS A 194 -16.68 11.29 9.76
C LYS A 194 -15.85 12.42 10.34
N THR A 195 -14.56 12.19 10.55
CA THR A 195 -13.63 13.17 11.14
C THR A 195 -12.27 13.06 10.49
N GLY A 196 -11.52 14.16 10.44
CA GLY A 196 -10.17 14.17 9.88
C GLY A 196 -10.11 14.27 8.37
N THR A 197 -8.98 13.88 7.81
CA THR A 197 -8.70 13.86 6.37
C THR A 197 -8.09 12.53 6.01
N LEU A 198 -8.71 11.83 5.07
CA LEU A 198 -8.20 10.56 4.55
C LEU A 198 -8.21 10.58 3.03
N ILE A 199 -7.17 10.06 2.42
CA ILE A 199 -7.13 9.85 0.98
C ILE A 199 -6.94 8.36 0.66
N SER A 200 -7.46 7.93 -0.48
CA SER A 200 -7.06 6.68 -1.12
C SER A 200 -5.75 6.92 -1.84
N MET A 201 -4.71 6.22 -1.44
CA MET A 201 -3.41 6.21 -2.11
C MET A 201 -3.41 5.11 -3.19
N PRO A 202 -3.04 5.42 -4.45
CA PRO A 202 -2.92 4.38 -5.45
C PRO A 202 -1.94 3.29 -5.02
N TYR A 203 -2.48 2.10 -4.86
CA TYR A 203 -1.77 0.84 -4.61
C TYR A 203 -2.28 -0.15 -5.66
N SER A 204 -1.45 -0.97 -6.24
CA SER A 204 -1.86 -1.82 -7.35
C SER A 204 -1.88 -3.30 -6.98
N LEU A 205 -2.93 -3.99 -7.39
CA LEU A 205 -2.97 -5.46 -7.40
C LEU A 205 -2.35 -6.00 -8.69
N GLU A 206 -2.54 -5.33 -9.83
CA GLU A 206 -2.10 -5.79 -11.15
C GLU A 206 -0.57 -5.92 -11.27
N VAL A 207 0.16 -5.00 -10.66
CA VAL A 207 1.63 -5.01 -10.64
C VAL A 207 2.21 -5.41 -9.27
N ASN A 208 1.41 -6.01 -8.40
CA ASN A 208 1.85 -6.62 -7.16
C ASN A 208 2.53 -7.96 -7.48
N ASP A 209 3.73 -8.18 -6.94
CA ASP A 209 4.51 -9.40 -7.23
C ASP A 209 3.82 -10.69 -6.76
N HIS A 210 2.98 -10.62 -5.72
CA HIS A 210 2.17 -11.75 -5.29
C HIS A 210 1.17 -12.15 -6.36
N TYR A 211 0.45 -11.18 -6.94
CA TYR A 211 -0.48 -11.43 -8.04
C TYR A 211 0.28 -11.88 -9.29
N GLY A 212 1.36 -11.21 -9.64
CA GLY A 212 2.18 -11.56 -10.79
C GLY A 212 2.66 -13.01 -10.75
N PHE A 213 3.23 -13.45 -9.64
CA PHE A 213 3.83 -14.79 -9.55
C PHE A 213 2.87 -15.89 -9.14
N PHE A 214 1.87 -15.63 -8.29
CA PHE A 214 0.98 -16.68 -7.80
C PHE A 214 -0.39 -16.73 -8.45
N VAL A 215 -0.89 -15.60 -8.96
CA VAL A 215 -2.21 -15.55 -9.58
C VAL A 215 -2.06 -15.62 -11.11
N TYR A 216 -1.22 -14.76 -11.67
CA TYR A 216 -1.02 -14.69 -13.12
C TYR A 216 0.08 -15.61 -13.65
N ASN A 217 0.83 -16.28 -12.75
CA ASN A 217 1.91 -17.22 -13.07
C ASN A 217 2.93 -16.66 -14.07
N MET A 218 3.28 -15.37 -13.91
CA MET A 218 4.23 -14.69 -14.77
C MET A 218 5.65 -15.21 -14.57
N SER A 219 6.43 -15.26 -15.65
CA SER A 219 7.88 -15.39 -15.51
C SER A 219 8.48 -14.11 -14.90
N PRO A 220 9.68 -14.16 -14.31
CA PRO A 220 10.33 -12.96 -13.79
C PRO A 220 10.53 -11.86 -14.84
N ARG A 221 10.73 -12.24 -16.11
CA ARG A 221 10.87 -11.30 -17.21
C ARG A 221 9.53 -10.66 -17.60
N ASP A 222 8.47 -11.46 -17.70
CA ASP A 222 7.13 -10.94 -18.02
C ASP A 222 6.64 -9.97 -16.95
N TYR A 223 6.94 -10.27 -15.67
CA TYR A 223 6.62 -9.37 -14.56
C TYR A 223 7.39 -8.05 -14.68
N ALA A 224 8.67 -8.09 -14.94
CA ALA A 224 9.48 -6.89 -15.14
C ALA A 224 8.99 -6.07 -16.36
N ASP A 225 8.69 -6.70 -17.47
CA ASP A 225 8.14 -6.03 -18.65
C ASP A 225 6.76 -5.41 -18.37
N THR A 226 5.95 -6.03 -17.53
CA THR A 226 4.66 -5.47 -17.10
C THR A 226 4.85 -4.19 -16.28
N LEU A 227 5.79 -4.18 -15.34
CA LEU A 227 6.13 -2.99 -14.55
C LEU A 227 6.64 -1.84 -15.43
N ILE A 228 7.52 -2.13 -16.40
CA ILE A 228 8.05 -1.12 -17.32
C ILE A 228 6.92 -0.51 -18.16
N ARG A 229 6.05 -1.32 -18.74
CA ARG A 229 4.91 -0.84 -19.54
C ARG A 229 3.92 -0.02 -18.71
N GLN A 230 3.65 -0.43 -17.48
CA GLN A 230 2.80 0.33 -16.54
C GLN A 230 3.40 1.70 -16.28
N TYR A 231 4.70 1.74 -15.95
CA TYR A 231 5.41 2.98 -15.72
C TYR A 231 5.37 3.91 -16.94
N ASP A 232 5.76 3.41 -18.11
CA ASP A 232 5.81 4.21 -19.34
C ASP A 232 4.45 4.82 -19.66
N ARG A 233 3.39 4.03 -19.53
CA ARG A 233 2.02 4.50 -19.78
C ARG A 233 1.58 5.58 -18.81
N LEU A 234 1.79 5.40 -17.52
CA LEU A 234 1.44 6.39 -16.49
C LEU A 234 2.25 7.69 -16.64
N ALA A 235 3.51 7.57 -17.02
CA ALA A 235 4.37 8.73 -17.29
C ALA A 235 3.91 9.50 -18.54
N ASP A 236 3.41 8.82 -19.58
CA ASP A 236 2.85 9.46 -20.78
C ASP A 236 1.54 10.19 -20.48
N GLU A 237 0.69 9.64 -19.63
CA GLU A 237 -0.58 10.25 -19.22
C GLU A 237 -0.36 11.45 -18.30
N GLY A 238 0.58 11.37 -17.38
CA GLY A 238 0.99 12.44 -16.49
C GLY A 238 0.03 12.72 -15.34
N GLY A 239 0.57 13.23 -14.22
CA GLY A 239 -0.19 13.51 -13.01
C GLY A 239 -0.70 12.26 -12.29
N THR A 240 -0.04 11.13 -12.49
CA THR A 240 -0.39 9.81 -11.99
C THR A 240 0.56 9.34 -10.88
N VAL A 241 0.18 8.25 -10.22
CA VAL A 241 0.99 7.55 -9.21
C VAL A 241 1.17 6.10 -9.62
N MET A 242 2.38 5.59 -9.51
CA MET A 242 2.69 4.17 -9.62
C MET A 242 3.19 3.63 -8.28
N CYS A 243 2.48 2.65 -7.74
CA CYS A 243 2.97 1.82 -6.65
C CYS A 243 3.60 0.54 -7.22
N ILE A 244 4.71 0.11 -6.66
CA ILE A 244 5.32 -1.20 -6.91
C ILE A 244 5.27 -2.01 -5.61
N PRO A 245 4.20 -2.77 -5.36
CA PRO A 245 4.09 -3.61 -4.17
C PRO A 245 4.95 -4.86 -4.29
N LEU A 246 5.80 -5.10 -3.31
CA LEU A 246 6.77 -6.20 -3.32
C LEU A 246 6.69 -7.01 -2.04
N HIS A 247 6.89 -8.31 -2.14
CA HIS A 247 7.09 -9.22 -1.02
C HIS A 247 8.52 -9.74 -1.07
N ALA A 248 9.29 -9.53 -0.01
CA ALA A 248 10.69 -9.93 0.01
C ALA A 248 10.89 -11.39 -0.38
N TYR A 249 10.06 -12.30 0.14
CA TYR A 249 10.13 -13.75 -0.15
C TYR A 249 9.83 -14.11 -1.62
N LEU A 250 9.26 -13.18 -2.39
CA LEU A 250 8.98 -13.34 -3.83
C LEU A 250 10.05 -12.66 -4.68
N ILE A 251 10.08 -11.33 -4.66
CA ILE A 251 10.98 -10.59 -5.53
C ILE A 251 12.45 -10.77 -5.17
N GLY A 252 12.76 -10.99 -3.90
CA GLY A 252 14.13 -11.18 -3.43
C GLY A 252 14.73 -12.56 -3.71
N GLN A 253 14.02 -13.43 -4.45
CA GLN A 253 14.57 -14.70 -4.93
C GLN A 253 15.71 -14.46 -5.93
N PRO A 254 16.78 -15.29 -5.91
CA PRO A 254 17.95 -15.10 -6.79
C PRO A 254 17.60 -15.01 -8.27
N HIS A 255 16.62 -15.77 -8.73
CA HIS A 255 16.21 -15.82 -10.15
C HIS A 255 15.24 -14.71 -10.53
N ARG A 256 14.73 -13.92 -9.58
CA ARG A 256 13.75 -12.84 -9.81
C ARG A 256 14.35 -11.44 -9.71
N ILE A 257 15.36 -11.29 -8.83
CA ILE A 257 15.89 -9.97 -8.50
C ILE A 257 16.57 -9.28 -9.70
N GLY A 258 17.21 -10.03 -10.62
CA GLY A 258 17.86 -9.46 -11.79
C GLY A 258 16.90 -8.76 -12.75
N PRO A 259 15.84 -9.42 -13.24
CA PRO A 259 14.80 -8.75 -14.04
C PRO A 259 14.17 -7.55 -13.34
N PHE A 260 13.99 -7.60 -12.02
CA PHE A 260 13.49 -6.45 -11.25
C PHE A 260 14.50 -5.29 -11.22
N GLU A 261 15.79 -5.57 -11.18
CA GLU A 261 16.83 -4.53 -11.30
C GLU A 261 16.72 -3.75 -12.62
N ASP A 262 16.37 -4.43 -13.72
CA ASP A 262 16.15 -3.78 -15.02
C ASP A 262 15.01 -2.75 -14.94
N VAL A 263 13.94 -3.03 -14.17
CA VAL A 263 12.83 -2.09 -13.92
C VAL A 263 13.30 -0.85 -13.18
N LEU A 264 14.01 -1.04 -12.07
CA LEU A 264 14.51 0.08 -11.26
C LEU A 264 15.46 0.96 -12.08
N ARG A 265 16.32 0.35 -12.87
CA ARG A 265 17.24 1.06 -13.76
C ARG A 265 16.49 1.85 -14.83
N HIS A 266 15.46 1.27 -15.45
CA HIS A 266 14.62 1.93 -16.44
C HIS A 266 13.96 3.20 -15.87
N ILE A 267 13.29 3.07 -14.73
CA ILE A 267 12.59 4.18 -14.08
C ILE A 267 13.58 5.25 -13.59
N ALA A 268 14.71 4.86 -13.00
CA ALA A 268 15.72 5.80 -12.50
C ALA A 268 16.40 6.60 -13.62
N ALA A 269 16.54 6.01 -14.81
CA ALA A 269 17.12 6.68 -15.98
C ALA A 269 16.13 7.63 -16.67
N ASP A 270 14.83 7.48 -16.44
CA ASP A 270 13.80 8.32 -17.04
C ASP A 270 13.52 9.56 -16.17
N GLY A 271 13.82 10.72 -16.68
CA GLY A 271 13.64 11.99 -15.96
C GLY A 271 12.20 12.35 -15.60
N ARG A 272 11.19 11.58 -16.01
CA ARG A 272 9.74 11.84 -15.78
C ARG A 272 9.26 11.38 -14.39
N ALA A 273 10.00 10.51 -13.71
CA ALA A 273 9.61 9.98 -12.40
C ALA A 273 9.97 10.92 -11.24
N TRP A 274 9.03 11.09 -10.31
CA TRP A 274 9.30 11.51 -8.94
C TRP A 274 9.39 10.25 -8.07
N ILE A 275 10.60 9.73 -7.90
CA ILE A 275 10.86 8.56 -7.05
C ILE A 275 10.82 9.03 -5.60
N THR A 276 9.83 8.56 -4.83
CA THR A 276 9.57 9.08 -3.48
C THR A 276 8.86 8.05 -2.60
N ARG A 277 8.36 8.47 -1.43
CA ARG A 277 7.62 7.65 -0.48
C ARG A 277 6.13 7.96 -0.55
N SER A 278 5.28 7.01 -0.13
CA SER A 278 3.82 7.22 -0.11
C SER A 278 3.39 8.38 0.79
N GLY A 279 4.07 8.59 1.93
CA GLY A 279 3.82 9.72 2.81
C GLY A 279 4.08 11.08 2.16
N ASP A 280 5.15 11.19 1.36
CA ASP A 280 5.47 12.42 0.62
C ASP A 280 4.40 12.72 -0.45
N ILE A 281 3.91 11.69 -1.14
CA ILE A 281 2.81 11.80 -2.11
C ILE A 281 1.53 12.26 -1.42
N ALA A 282 1.21 11.66 -0.26
CA ALA A 282 0.04 12.03 0.52
C ALA A 282 0.09 13.48 0.99
N GLU A 283 1.22 13.92 1.54
CA GLU A 283 1.43 15.30 1.98
C GLU A 283 1.30 16.29 0.83
N HIS A 284 1.93 15.99 -0.31
CA HIS A 284 1.85 16.83 -1.50
C HIS A 284 0.41 16.95 -2.00
N PHE A 285 -0.30 15.83 -2.12
CA PHE A 285 -1.68 15.84 -2.59
C PHE A 285 -2.62 16.56 -1.63
N ILE A 286 -2.52 16.29 -0.33
CA ILE A 286 -3.36 16.93 0.69
C ILE A 286 -3.10 18.44 0.73
N GLY A 287 -1.84 18.86 0.66
CA GLY A 287 -1.47 20.27 0.71
C GLY A 287 -1.90 21.10 -0.53
N GLN A 288 -1.89 20.48 -1.70
CA GLN A 288 -2.08 21.24 -2.95
C GLN A 288 -3.39 20.92 -3.70
N ASN A 289 -3.86 19.68 -3.65
CA ASN A 289 -4.94 19.21 -4.51
C ASN A 289 -6.23 18.86 -3.75
N TYR A 290 -6.13 18.46 -2.48
CA TYR A 290 -7.27 18.04 -1.68
C TYR A 290 -8.37 19.11 -1.55
N PRO A 291 -8.06 20.38 -1.25
CA PRO A 291 -9.08 21.43 -1.14
C PRO A 291 -9.90 21.61 -2.43
N GLN A 292 -9.23 21.57 -3.58
CA GLN A 292 -9.90 21.68 -4.89
C GLN A 292 -10.76 20.46 -5.21
N ALA A 293 -10.29 19.28 -4.78
CA ALA A 293 -11.00 18.05 -4.95
C ALA A 293 -12.32 18.04 -4.15
N VAL A 294 -12.26 18.36 -2.87
CA VAL A 294 -13.43 18.41 -1.97
C VAL A 294 -14.39 19.53 -2.36
N THR A 295 -13.90 20.71 -2.77
CA THR A 295 -14.75 21.84 -3.18
C THR A 295 -15.56 21.53 -4.44
N ARG A 296 -14.99 20.83 -5.41
CA ARG A 296 -15.71 20.37 -6.59
C ARG A 296 -16.83 19.40 -6.23
N ASP A 297 -16.57 18.53 -5.28
CA ASP A 297 -17.52 17.54 -4.80
C ASP A 297 -18.68 18.24 -4.05
N ALA A 298 -18.38 19.19 -3.18
CA ALA A 298 -19.39 19.99 -2.48
C ALA A 298 -20.27 20.82 -3.45
N ALA A 299 -19.70 21.41 -4.50
CA ALA A 299 -20.46 22.12 -5.51
C ALA A 299 -21.43 21.22 -6.28
N ARG A 300 -21.03 19.98 -6.55
CA ARG A 300 -21.85 18.97 -7.22
C ARG A 300 -23.07 18.55 -6.36
N TYR A 301 -22.88 18.48 -5.03
CA TYR A 301 -23.96 18.18 -4.09
C TYR A 301 -24.90 19.37 -3.84
N ALA A 302 -24.39 20.60 -3.92
CA ALA A 302 -25.21 21.82 -3.76
C ALA A 302 -26.21 22.02 -4.91
N THR A 303 -25.95 21.43 -6.09
CA THR A 303 -26.87 21.53 -7.25
C THR A 303 -28.01 20.51 -7.20
N GLY A 304 -28.10 19.65 -6.19
CA GLY A 304 -29.20 18.70 -6.04
C GLY A 304 -29.20 17.58 -7.09
N GLU A 305 -28.12 17.40 -7.85
CA GLU A 305 -28.03 16.28 -8.78
C GLU A 305 -27.97 14.96 -7.99
N PRO A 306 -28.86 14.01 -8.29
CA PRO A 306 -28.84 12.71 -7.60
C PRO A 306 -27.53 11.99 -7.89
N ARG A 307 -26.96 11.37 -6.88
CA ARG A 307 -25.85 10.40 -7.06
C ARG A 307 -26.30 9.36 -8.10
N ARG A 308 -25.68 9.39 -9.27
CA ARG A 308 -25.95 8.41 -10.35
C ARG A 308 -25.06 7.20 -10.18
#